data_9d0cfa30bb04d4fb16de896e2626e680
#
_entry.id   9d0cfa30bb04d4fb16de896e2626e680
#
_cell.length_a   1.000
_cell.length_b   1.000
_cell.length_c   1.000
_cell.angle_alpha   90.00
_cell.angle_beta   90.00
_cell.angle_gamma   90.00
#
_symmetry.space_group_name_H-M   'P 1'
#
loop_
_entity.id
_entity.type
_entity.pdbx_description
1 polymer ?
#
loop_
_entity_poly.entity_id
_entity_poly.type
_entity_poly.pdbx_seq_one_letter_code
_entity_poly.pdbx_strand_id
1 'polypeptide(L)'
;MSDDAALWTTTNGVPGAAHIVLVHGSLDRSAGMAKLSRRLEDRFRVSRYDRRGYGRSLPNAGPFGIEAQVDDLVGVITSAPDAPEPCLVFGHSYGGNVALATAQRHPALVAAVVVYETPLSWLPWWPGSTAGGDARAWEHDPAGAAERFMRRLIGDARWERLPESTREARRAEGPALLGELGDLTRAEPWSPDRIAAPVLAMRGGLGPAHHEHGMGVLAGWFDTQVVTIPGARHFGPNTHPDEVAAVVTDFALSVFARAGAD
;
A
#
# COMPACT_ATOMS: atom_id res chain seq x y z
N MET A 1 -9.19 -12.41 24.41
CA MET A 1 -8.13 -11.44 24.14
C MET A 1 -7.25 -12.12 23.10
N SER A 2 -7.30 -11.70 21.84
CA SER A 2 -6.40 -12.21 20.80
C SER A 2 -5.00 -11.75 21.15
N ASP A 3 -4.09 -12.69 21.26
CA ASP A 3 -2.64 -12.45 21.45
C ASP A 3 -2.06 -12.00 20.09
N ASP A 4 -2.58 -10.87 19.55
CA ASP A 4 -2.07 -10.30 18.31
C ASP A 4 -0.68 -9.74 18.62
N ALA A 5 0.33 -10.37 18.07
CA ALA A 5 1.69 -9.87 18.17
C ALA A 5 1.75 -8.46 17.60
N ALA A 6 2.42 -7.55 18.30
CA ALA A 6 2.58 -6.17 17.84
C ALA A 6 3.20 -6.14 16.42
N LEU A 7 2.64 -5.30 15.54
CA LEU A 7 3.19 -5.12 14.21
C LEU A 7 4.59 -4.50 14.28
N TRP A 8 5.47 -4.99 13.42
CA TRP A 8 6.76 -4.34 13.28
C TRP A 8 6.60 -2.97 12.59
N THR A 9 7.00 -1.93 13.28
CA THR A 9 6.93 -0.54 12.81
C THR A 9 8.27 0.16 12.95
N THR A 10 8.49 1.21 12.17
CA THR A 10 9.58 2.17 12.38
C THR A 10 9.11 3.56 11.97
N THR A 11 9.49 4.56 12.76
CA THR A 11 9.19 5.97 12.53
C THR A 11 10.49 6.76 12.59
N ASN A 12 10.81 7.46 11.49
CA ASN A 12 12.03 8.24 11.33
C ASN A 12 11.70 9.65 10.82
N GLY A 13 12.74 10.45 10.61
CA GLY A 13 12.60 11.81 10.08
C GLY A 13 12.46 12.87 11.16
N VAL A 14 11.89 14.03 10.81
CA VAL A 14 11.87 15.21 11.66
C VAL A 14 10.79 15.08 12.74
N PRO A 15 11.14 15.07 14.05
CA PRO A 15 10.15 15.04 15.12
C PRO A 15 9.20 16.24 15.05
N GLY A 16 7.88 15.99 15.18
CA GLY A 16 6.86 17.03 15.15
C GLY A 16 6.53 17.59 13.77
N ALA A 17 7.27 17.20 12.72
CA ALA A 17 6.89 17.55 11.34
C ALA A 17 5.65 16.76 10.90
N ALA A 18 4.98 17.24 9.84
CA ALA A 18 3.82 16.57 9.26
C ALA A 18 4.09 15.08 9.02
N HIS A 19 3.12 14.24 9.39
CA HIS A 19 3.28 12.79 9.42
C HIS A 19 2.89 12.16 8.08
N ILE A 20 3.73 11.26 7.56
CA ILE A 20 3.45 10.42 6.39
C ILE A 20 3.57 8.94 6.81
N VAL A 21 2.55 8.14 6.50
CA VAL A 21 2.57 6.69 6.74
C VAL A 21 2.63 5.95 5.41
N LEU A 22 3.61 5.05 5.25
CA LEU A 22 3.82 4.26 4.03
C LEU A 22 3.28 2.84 4.21
N VAL A 23 2.31 2.47 3.37
CA VAL A 23 1.62 1.18 3.39
C VAL A 23 2.00 0.36 2.15
N HIS A 24 2.71 -0.74 2.34
CA HIS A 24 3.19 -1.60 1.26
C HIS A 24 2.09 -2.48 0.64
N GLY A 25 2.33 -3.00 -0.57
CA GLY A 25 1.43 -3.91 -1.30
C GLY A 25 1.52 -5.37 -0.85
N SER A 26 0.81 -6.24 -1.60
CA SER A 26 0.83 -7.69 -1.40
C SER A 26 2.23 -8.26 -1.61
N LEU A 27 2.64 -9.22 -0.77
CA LEU A 27 3.97 -9.86 -0.79
C LEU A 27 5.14 -8.88 -0.84
N ASP A 28 4.93 -7.65 -0.38
CA ASP A 28 5.97 -6.67 -0.11
C ASP A 28 6.15 -6.51 1.42
N ARG A 29 6.99 -5.60 1.84
CA ARG A 29 7.34 -5.33 3.25
C ARG A 29 7.70 -3.86 3.40
N SER A 30 7.76 -3.37 4.61
CA SER A 30 8.28 -2.03 4.92
C SER A 30 9.65 -1.76 4.31
N ALA A 31 10.48 -2.80 4.13
CA ALA A 31 11.77 -2.70 3.46
C ALA A 31 11.65 -2.26 1.98
N GLY A 32 10.58 -2.64 1.27
CA GLY A 32 10.29 -2.16 -0.09
C GLY A 32 10.03 -0.66 -0.16
N MET A 33 9.52 -0.06 0.92
CA MET A 33 9.28 1.38 1.04
C MET A 33 10.49 2.16 1.59
N ALA A 34 11.60 1.49 1.98
CA ALA A 34 12.70 2.14 2.70
C ALA A 34 13.43 3.20 1.89
N LYS A 35 13.48 3.08 0.56
CA LYS A 35 14.12 4.09 -0.28
C LYS A 35 13.26 5.36 -0.36
N LEU A 36 11.96 5.20 -0.56
CA LEU A 36 11.01 6.31 -0.54
C LEU A 36 11.01 6.99 0.84
N SER A 37 10.93 6.23 1.92
CA SER A 37 10.98 6.73 3.30
C SER A 37 12.16 7.70 3.49
N ARG A 38 13.38 7.25 3.15
CA ARG A 38 14.59 8.07 3.31
C ARG A 38 14.57 9.40 2.54
N ARG A 39 13.83 9.51 1.42
CA ARG A 39 13.68 10.76 0.65
C ARG A 39 12.69 11.73 1.29
N LEU A 40 11.75 11.19 2.07
CA LEU A 40 10.74 11.98 2.76
C LEU A 40 11.18 12.40 4.18
N GLU A 41 12.07 11.64 4.80
CA GLU A 41 12.53 11.82 6.19
C GLU A 41 13.25 13.14 6.44
N ASP A 42 13.80 13.80 5.41
CA ASP A 42 14.46 15.12 5.55
C ASP A 42 13.45 16.25 5.85
N ARG A 43 12.15 16.02 5.58
CA ARG A 43 11.09 17.05 5.72
C ARG A 43 9.92 16.63 6.58
N PHE A 44 9.68 15.32 6.69
CA PHE A 44 8.48 14.76 7.30
C PHE A 44 8.85 13.78 8.42
N ARG A 45 7.88 13.54 9.29
CA ARG A 45 7.90 12.39 10.17
C ARG A 45 7.33 11.21 9.39
N VAL A 46 8.09 10.13 9.18
CA VAL A 46 7.73 9.04 8.27
C VAL A 46 7.65 7.71 9.01
N SER A 47 6.46 7.10 8.99
CA SER A 47 6.24 5.75 9.53
C SER A 47 6.09 4.76 8.39
N ARG A 48 6.62 3.55 8.58
CA ARG A 48 6.41 2.38 7.74
C ARG A 48 6.36 1.12 8.60
N TYR A 49 5.59 0.14 8.19
CA TYR A 49 5.38 -1.08 8.97
C TYR A 49 5.29 -2.29 8.04
N ASP A 50 5.57 -3.48 8.58
CA ASP A 50 5.22 -4.73 7.91
C ASP A 50 3.75 -5.03 8.24
N ARG A 51 2.88 -5.09 7.23
CA ARG A 51 1.46 -5.39 7.42
C ARG A 51 1.29 -6.79 8.02
N ARG A 52 0.16 -7.04 8.71
CA ARG A 52 -0.14 -8.37 9.29
C ARG A 52 0.04 -9.48 8.28
N GLY A 53 0.69 -10.57 8.68
CA GLY A 53 0.99 -11.71 7.83
C GLY A 53 2.17 -11.53 6.88
N TYR A 54 2.92 -10.42 6.97
CA TYR A 54 4.09 -10.14 6.15
C TYR A 54 5.33 -9.83 6.99
N GLY A 55 6.48 -10.23 6.47
CA GLY A 55 7.78 -9.88 7.04
C GLY A 55 7.91 -10.23 8.52
N ARG A 56 8.21 -9.24 9.34
CA ARG A 56 8.37 -9.38 10.80
C ARG A 56 7.04 -9.41 11.55
N SER A 57 5.93 -9.08 10.87
CA SER A 57 4.56 -9.21 11.37
C SER A 57 3.89 -10.53 10.93
N LEU A 58 4.67 -11.51 10.41
CA LEU A 58 4.18 -12.82 9.96
C LEU A 58 3.46 -13.63 11.05
N PRO A 59 3.85 -13.56 12.35
CA PRO A 59 3.16 -14.34 13.40
C PRO A 59 1.67 -14.01 13.58
N ASN A 60 1.18 -12.87 13.03
CA ASN A 60 -0.25 -12.54 13.09
C ASN A 60 -1.07 -13.49 12.23
N ALA A 61 -2.03 -14.16 12.86
CA ALA A 61 -2.78 -15.28 12.27
C ALA A 61 -3.98 -14.87 11.38
N GLY A 62 -4.20 -13.61 11.14
CA GLY A 62 -5.39 -13.09 10.45
C GLY A 62 -6.48 -12.64 11.44
N PRO A 63 -7.65 -12.21 10.96
CA PRO A 63 -8.02 -12.11 9.55
C PRO A 63 -7.13 -11.13 8.75
N PHE A 64 -7.04 -11.32 7.41
CA PHE A 64 -6.18 -10.53 6.54
C PHE A 64 -6.97 -9.55 5.64
N GLY A 65 -8.29 -9.50 5.77
CA GLY A 65 -9.14 -8.60 5.00
C GLY A 65 -8.97 -7.13 5.38
N ILE A 66 -9.65 -6.25 4.65
CA ILE A 66 -9.54 -4.79 4.77
C ILE A 66 -9.81 -4.28 6.18
N GLU A 67 -10.82 -4.82 6.89
CA GLU A 67 -11.18 -4.34 8.24
C GLU A 67 -9.99 -4.46 9.20
N ALA A 68 -9.37 -5.65 9.27
CA ALA A 68 -8.23 -5.87 10.13
C ALA A 68 -7.00 -5.04 9.73
N GLN A 69 -6.81 -4.79 8.44
CA GLN A 69 -5.74 -3.93 7.92
C GLN A 69 -5.97 -2.45 8.27
N VAL A 70 -7.23 -2.00 8.30
CA VAL A 70 -7.60 -0.66 8.75
C VAL A 70 -7.31 -0.48 10.24
N ASP A 71 -7.70 -1.44 11.08
CA ASP A 71 -7.43 -1.41 12.52
C ASP A 71 -5.92 -1.34 12.79
N ASP A 72 -5.12 -2.11 12.05
CA ASP A 72 -3.67 -2.07 12.11
C ASP A 72 -3.10 -0.70 11.74
N LEU A 73 -3.57 -0.12 10.64
CA LEU A 73 -3.09 1.19 10.20
C LEU A 73 -3.46 2.30 11.20
N VAL A 74 -4.65 2.25 11.78
CA VAL A 74 -5.06 3.15 12.88
C VAL A 74 -4.09 3.00 14.05
N GLY A 75 -3.77 1.77 14.47
CA GLY A 75 -2.79 1.52 15.51
C GLY A 75 -1.40 2.09 15.19
N VAL A 76 -0.94 1.95 13.94
CA VAL A 76 0.34 2.51 13.49
C VAL A 76 0.33 4.04 13.52
N ILE A 77 -0.75 4.68 13.08
CA ILE A 77 -0.89 6.14 13.08
C ILE A 77 -0.84 6.67 14.53
N THR A 78 -1.69 6.14 15.40
CA THR A 78 -1.90 6.65 16.76
C THR A 78 -0.77 6.32 17.74
N SER A 79 0.03 5.29 17.44
CA SER A 79 1.20 4.91 18.28
C SER A 79 2.54 5.49 17.80
N ALA A 80 2.54 6.24 16.67
CA ALA A 80 3.78 6.80 16.14
C ALA A 80 4.35 7.90 17.06
N PRO A 81 5.59 7.77 17.56
CA PRO A 81 6.16 8.75 18.47
C PRO A 81 6.45 10.07 17.74
N ASP A 82 6.17 11.18 18.40
CA ASP A 82 6.42 12.53 17.88
C ASP A 82 5.88 12.77 16.46
N ALA A 83 4.76 12.13 16.12
CA ALA A 83 4.10 12.21 14.82
C ALA A 83 2.70 12.84 14.99
N PRO A 84 2.46 14.04 14.44
CA PRO A 84 1.15 14.68 14.57
C PRO A 84 0.09 14.00 13.68
N GLU A 85 -1.17 14.16 14.11
CA GLU A 85 -2.35 13.79 13.35
C GLU A 85 -3.11 15.08 12.95
N PRO A 86 -3.88 15.04 11.83
CA PRO A 86 -4.02 13.95 10.86
C PRO A 86 -2.77 13.77 9.98
N CYS A 87 -2.55 12.54 9.47
CA CYS A 87 -1.40 12.19 8.64
C CYS A 87 -1.76 12.08 7.14
N LEU A 88 -0.75 12.14 6.26
CA LEU A 88 -0.87 11.66 4.88
C LEU A 88 -0.57 10.16 4.84
N VAL A 89 -1.42 9.38 4.18
CA VAL A 89 -1.18 7.96 3.96
C VAL A 89 -0.81 7.70 2.50
N PHE A 90 0.39 7.15 2.27
CA PHE A 90 0.82 6.65 0.97
C PHE A 90 0.59 5.14 0.90
N GLY A 91 -0.25 4.69 -0.04
CA GLY A 91 -0.54 3.29 -0.26
C GLY A 91 -0.05 2.77 -1.61
N HIS A 92 0.81 1.75 -1.61
CA HIS A 92 1.25 1.05 -2.81
C HIS A 92 0.40 -0.19 -3.06
N SER A 93 -0.13 -0.36 -4.28
CA SER A 93 -0.88 -1.56 -4.67
C SER A 93 -2.03 -1.84 -3.68
N TYR A 94 -2.14 -3.02 -3.10
CA TYR A 94 -3.13 -3.34 -2.07
C TYR A 94 -3.13 -2.34 -0.90
N GLY A 95 -1.95 -1.84 -0.52
CA GLY A 95 -1.82 -0.82 0.53
C GLY A 95 -2.60 0.47 0.23
N GLY A 96 -2.87 0.77 -1.04
CA GLY A 96 -3.74 1.88 -1.42
C GLY A 96 -5.20 1.64 -1.06
N ASN A 97 -5.69 0.40 -1.14
CA ASN A 97 -7.04 0.05 -0.66
C ASN A 97 -7.14 0.18 0.86
N VAL A 98 -6.09 -0.21 1.59
CA VAL A 98 -6.04 -0.01 3.05
C VAL A 98 -6.07 1.48 3.39
N ALA A 99 -5.28 2.31 2.69
CA ALA A 99 -5.24 3.76 2.90
C ALA A 99 -6.59 4.43 2.65
N LEU A 100 -7.25 4.12 1.52
CA LEU A 100 -8.57 4.66 1.17
C LEU A 100 -9.65 4.20 2.14
N ALA A 101 -9.65 2.92 2.53
CA ALA A 101 -10.57 2.38 3.52
C ALA A 101 -10.40 3.06 4.89
N THR A 102 -9.16 3.33 5.30
CA THR A 102 -8.86 4.04 6.55
C THR A 102 -9.35 5.49 6.48
N ALA A 103 -9.10 6.20 5.37
CA ALA A 103 -9.60 7.56 5.18
C ALA A 103 -11.14 7.64 5.26
N GLN A 104 -11.84 6.63 4.73
CA GLN A 104 -13.30 6.55 4.84
C GLN A 104 -13.78 6.34 6.28
N ARG A 105 -13.16 5.41 7.02
CA ARG A 105 -13.63 4.98 8.35
C ARG A 105 -13.13 5.88 9.48
N HIS A 106 -11.96 6.49 9.29
CA HIS A 106 -11.29 7.33 10.28
C HIS A 106 -10.84 8.67 9.66
N PRO A 107 -11.79 9.49 9.16
CA PRO A 107 -11.47 10.75 8.45
C PRO A 107 -10.70 11.76 9.31
N ALA A 108 -10.82 11.69 10.63
CA ALA A 108 -10.07 12.56 11.54
C ALA A 108 -8.57 12.22 11.62
N LEU A 109 -8.16 11.01 11.23
CA LEU A 109 -6.77 10.57 11.28
C LEU A 109 -6.03 10.75 9.94
N VAL A 110 -6.75 10.94 8.83
CA VAL A 110 -6.17 10.96 7.48
C VAL A 110 -6.42 12.30 6.80
N ALA A 111 -5.38 13.12 6.71
CA ALA A 111 -5.43 14.42 6.02
C ALA A 111 -5.48 14.30 4.50
N ALA A 112 -4.81 13.29 3.93
CA ALA A 112 -4.76 13.02 2.50
C ALA A 112 -4.32 11.59 2.21
N VAL A 113 -4.62 11.10 1.00
CA VAL A 113 -4.19 9.78 0.53
C VAL A 113 -3.43 9.92 -0.78
N VAL A 114 -2.29 9.25 -0.89
CA VAL A 114 -1.61 9.01 -2.17
C VAL A 114 -1.67 7.53 -2.48
N VAL A 115 -2.11 7.16 -3.67
CA VAL A 115 -2.14 5.77 -4.12
C VAL A 115 -1.25 5.56 -5.33
N TYR A 116 -0.49 4.45 -5.33
CA TYR A 116 0.34 4.04 -6.46
C TYR A 116 -0.12 2.68 -6.96
N GLU A 117 -0.70 2.64 -8.19
CA GLU A 117 -1.18 1.42 -8.86
C GLU A 117 -2.05 0.51 -7.98
N THR A 118 -3.02 1.10 -7.31
CA THR A 118 -3.98 0.40 -6.44
C THR A 118 -4.94 -0.44 -7.28
N PRO A 119 -5.11 -1.75 -6.99
CA PRO A 119 -6.02 -2.61 -7.73
C PRO A 119 -7.49 -2.29 -7.38
N LEU A 120 -8.35 -2.32 -8.40
CA LEU A 120 -9.81 -2.16 -8.29
C LEU A 120 -10.50 -3.50 -8.62
N SER A 121 -10.03 -4.59 -7.99
CA SER A 121 -10.34 -5.97 -8.40
C SER A 121 -11.77 -6.42 -8.12
N TRP A 122 -12.58 -5.64 -7.41
CA TRP A 122 -14.04 -5.86 -7.29
C TRP A 122 -14.84 -5.37 -8.48
N LEU A 123 -14.23 -4.55 -9.36
CA LEU A 123 -14.92 -4.01 -10.53
C LEU A 123 -14.98 -5.02 -11.68
N PRO A 124 -16.12 -5.12 -12.37
CA PRO A 124 -16.35 -6.15 -13.39
C PRO A 124 -15.35 -6.13 -14.56
N TRP A 125 -14.77 -4.97 -14.87
CA TRP A 125 -13.80 -4.81 -15.95
C TRP A 125 -12.37 -5.16 -15.54
N TRP A 126 -12.09 -5.35 -14.23
CA TRP A 126 -10.74 -5.70 -13.78
C TRP A 126 -10.34 -7.08 -14.29
N PRO A 127 -9.22 -7.24 -15.02
CA PRO A 127 -8.92 -8.50 -15.67
C PRO A 127 -8.57 -9.60 -14.67
N GLY A 128 -9.17 -10.77 -14.85
CA GLY A 128 -8.85 -11.97 -14.07
C GLY A 128 -7.43 -12.51 -14.30
N SER A 129 -6.78 -12.13 -15.41
CA SER A 129 -5.41 -12.52 -15.77
C SER A 129 -4.32 -11.66 -15.14
N THR A 130 -4.57 -11.08 -13.95
CA THR A 130 -3.58 -10.36 -13.14
C THR A 130 -2.79 -11.32 -12.24
N ALA A 131 -1.71 -10.82 -11.62
CA ALA A 131 -0.97 -11.60 -10.62
C ALA A 131 -1.88 -12.06 -9.46
N GLY A 132 -2.82 -11.19 -9.04
CA GLY A 132 -3.82 -11.55 -8.02
C GLY A 132 -4.82 -12.59 -8.49
N GLY A 133 -5.30 -12.52 -9.73
CA GLY A 133 -6.19 -13.52 -10.31
C GLY A 133 -5.51 -14.89 -10.46
N ASP A 134 -4.27 -14.92 -10.94
CA ASP A 134 -3.46 -16.13 -11.06
C ASP A 134 -3.22 -16.78 -9.67
N ALA A 135 -2.92 -15.98 -8.64
CA ALA A 135 -2.70 -16.48 -7.28
C ALA A 135 -4.00 -17.09 -6.69
N ARG A 136 -5.14 -16.44 -6.88
CA ARG A 136 -6.43 -16.92 -6.38
C ARG A 136 -6.87 -18.25 -6.98
N ALA A 137 -6.47 -18.55 -8.22
CA ALA A 137 -6.72 -19.87 -8.81
C ALA A 137 -6.04 -21.02 -8.04
N TRP A 138 -5.15 -20.70 -7.09
CA TRP A 138 -4.38 -21.63 -6.25
C TRP A 138 -4.74 -21.51 -4.76
N GLU A 139 -5.97 -21.16 -4.43
CA GLU A 139 -6.42 -20.95 -3.04
C GLU A 139 -6.23 -22.16 -2.12
N HIS A 140 -6.19 -23.37 -2.68
CA HIS A 140 -5.91 -24.62 -1.95
C HIS A 140 -4.43 -24.86 -1.63
N ASP A 141 -3.51 -24.07 -2.23
CA ASP A 141 -2.08 -24.11 -1.98
C ASP A 141 -1.54 -22.67 -1.78
N PRO A 142 -1.65 -22.12 -0.55
CA PRO A 142 -1.21 -20.76 -0.27
C PRO A 142 0.26 -20.49 -0.59
N ALA A 143 1.15 -21.47 -0.36
CA ALA A 143 2.57 -21.33 -0.65
C ALA A 143 2.83 -21.24 -2.17
N GLY A 144 2.18 -22.10 -2.94
CA GLY A 144 2.21 -22.06 -4.40
C GLY A 144 1.58 -20.79 -4.97
N ALA A 145 0.48 -20.31 -4.38
CA ALA A 145 -0.15 -19.05 -4.76
C ALA A 145 0.82 -17.86 -4.60
N ALA A 146 1.55 -17.78 -3.48
CA ALA A 146 2.55 -16.75 -3.24
C ALA A 146 3.70 -16.83 -4.24
N GLU A 147 4.21 -18.02 -4.54
CA GLU A 147 5.26 -18.20 -5.54
C GLU A 147 4.80 -17.75 -6.94
N ARG A 148 3.60 -18.17 -7.38
CA ARG A 148 3.05 -17.75 -8.69
C ARG A 148 2.87 -16.23 -8.76
N PHE A 149 2.36 -15.62 -7.72
CA PHE A 149 2.23 -14.17 -7.63
C PHE A 149 3.58 -13.46 -7.81
N MET A 150 4.60 -13.92 -7.09
CA MET A 150 5.94 -13.35 -7.19
C MET A 150 6.56 -13.56 -8.57
N ARG A 151 6.46 -14.77 -9.13
CA ARG A 151 6.95 -15.08 -10.48
C ARG A 151 6.31 -14.17 -11.53
N ARG A 152 5.02 -13.89 -11.41
CA ARG A 152 4.31 -12.98 -12.31
C ARG A 152 4.80 -11.54 -12.20
N LEU A 153 5.14 -11.07 -11.00
CA LEU A 153 5.59 -9.69 -10.76
C LEU A 153 7.05 -9.45 -11.11
N ILE A 154 7.94 -10.38 -10.76
CA ILE A 154 9.39 -10.15 -10.91
C ILE A 154 10.03 -11.01 -12.01
N GLY A 155 9.28 -11.95 -12.58
CA GLY A 155 9.75 -12.91 -13.59
C GLY A 155 10.46 -14.13 -13.00
N ASP A 156 10.35 -15.28 -13.71
CA ASP A 156 10.93 -16.57 -13.28
C ASP A 156 12.41 -16.48 -13.02
N ALA A 157 13.17 -15.89 -13.95
CA ALA A 157 14.62 -15.80 -13.83
C ALA A 157 15.09 -15.02 -12.60
N ARG A 158 14.33 -14.01 -12.16
CA ARG A 158 14.65 -13.28 -10.93
C ARG A 158 14.23 -14.05 -9.69
N TRP A 159 13.09 -14.75 -9.74
CA TRP A 159 12.64 -15.61 -8.64
C TRP A 159 13.65 -16.71 -8.34
N GLU A 160 14.14 -17.40 -9.37
CA GLU A 160 15.12 -18.49 -9.20
C GLU A 160 16.48 -18.00 -8.66
N ARG A 161 16.83 -16.74 -8.88
CA ARG A 161 18.06 -16.15 -8.31
C ARG A 161 17.92 -15.69 -6.86
N LEU A 162 16.70 -15.67 -6.31
CA LEU A 162 16.53 -15.35 -4.89
C LEU A 162 17.11 -16.48 -4.02
N PRO A 163 17.72 -16.14 -2.87
CA PRO A 163 18.11 -17.15 -1.87
C PRO A 163 16.89 -18.00 -1.47
N GLU A 164 17.09 -19.32 -1.23
CA GLU A 164 16.00 -20.22 -0.84
C GLU A 164 15.24 -19.68 0.40
N SER A 165 15.97 -19.22 1.42
CA SER A 165 15.34 -18.62 2.61
C SER A 165 14.42 -17.44 2.30
N THR A 166 14.73 -16.67 1.25
CA THR A 166 13.85 -15.58 0.79
C THR A 166 12.61 -16.15 0.11
N ARG A 167 12.75 -17.18 -0.74
CA ARG A 167 11.61 -17.84 -1.41
C ARG A 167 10.69 -18.51 -0.41
N GLU A 168 11.25 -19.23 0.58
CA GLU A 168 10.50 -19.83 1.69
C GLU A 168 9.73 -18.78 2.51
N ALA A 169 10.38 -17.67 2.86
CA ALA A 169 9.73 -16.58 3.56
C ALA A 169 8.57 -15.96 2.77
N ARG A 170 8.66 -15.89 1.43
CA ARG A 170 7.56 -15.45 0.57
C ARG A 170 6.43 -16.47 0.49
N ARG A 171 6.74 -17.77 0.41
CA ARG A 171 5.73 -18.84 0.43
C ARG A 171 4.95 -18.85 1.74
N ALA A 172 5.62 -18.60 2.87
CA ALA A 172 4.99 -18.53 4.18
C ALA A 172 3.97 -17.37 4.32
N GLU A 173 4.07 -16.34 3.49
CA GLU A 173 3.14 -15.19 3.43
C GLU A 173 1.87 -15.49 2.59
N GLY A 174 1.75 -16.68 2.01
CA GLY A 174 0.64 -17.08 1.14
C GLY A 174 -0.75 -16.98 1.77
N PRO A 175 -0.96 -17.36 3.03
CA PRO A 175 -2.26 -17.19 3.69
C PRO A 175 -2.72 -15.72 3.75
N ALA A 176 -1.81 -14.79 4.03
CA ALA A 176 -2.11 -13.36 4.03
C ALA A 176 -2.47 -12.86 2.63
N LEU A 177 -1.68 -13.25 1.61
CA LEU A 177 -1.97 -12.95 0.22
C LEU A 177 -3.38 -13.39 -0.20
N LEU A 178 -3.73 -14.66 0.03
CA LEU A 178 -5.02 -15.19 -0.37
C LEU A 178 -6.18 -14.55 0.39
N GLY A 179 -6.00 -14.27 1.69
CA GLY A 179 -7.01 -13.61 2.50
C GLY A 179 -7.33 -12.21 1.98
N GLU A 180 -6.33 -11.38 1.69
CA GLU A 180 -6.52 -10.02 1.19
C GLU A 180 -7.05 -9.99 -0.25
N LEU A 181 -6.56 -10.85 -1.15
CA LEU A 181 -7.06 -10.93 -2.52
C LEU A 181 -8.50 -11.44 -2.59
N GLY A 182 -8.84 -12.42 -1.76
CA GLY A 182 -10.19 -12.94 -1.63
C GLY A 182 -11.17 -11.89 -1.11
N ASP A 183 -10.75 -11.07 -0.16
CA ASP A 183 -11.55 -9.99 0.40
C ASP A 183 -11.90 -8.92 -0.64
N LEU A 184 -10.92 -8.42 -1.38
CA LEU A 184 -11.11 -7.42 -2.44
C LEU A 184 -12.06 -7.85 -3.57
N THR A 185 -12.29 -9.13 -3.76
CA THR A 185 -13.18 -9.61 -4.83
C THR A 185 -14.58 -9.96 -4.35
N ARG A 186 -14.78 -10.01 -3.03
CA ARG A 186 -16.09 -10.28 -2.44
C ARG A 186 -16.93 -9.02 -2.27
N ALA A 187 -16.29 -7.90 -1.95
CA ALA A 187 -16.99 -6.65 -1.69
C ALA A 187 -16.10 -5.45 -1.99
N GLU A 188 -16.73 -4.34 -2.30
CA GLU A 188 -16.10 -3.03 -2.40
C GLU A 188 -15.50 -2.64 -1.04
N PRO A 189 -14.16 -2.40 -0.95
CA PRO A 189 -13.52 -2.15 0.33
C PRO A 189 -13.73 -0.72 0.87
N TRP A 190 -14.09 0.21 0.02
CA TRP A 190 -14.38 1.62 0.30
C TRP A 190 -15.24 2.22 -0.82
N SER A 191 -15.94 3.31 -0.55
CA SER A 191 -16.76 4.05 -1.52
C SER A 191 -16.21 5.47 -1.71
N PRO A 192 -16.00 5.94 -2.96
CA PRO A 192 -15.46 7.28 -3.23
C PRO A 192 -16.24 8.39 -2.55
N ASP A 193 -17.57 8.33 -2.58
CA ASP A 193 -18.47 9.34 -2.02
C ASP A 193 -18.34 9.53 -0.50
N ARG A 194 -17.67 8.59 0.17
CA ARG A 194 -17.49 8.58 1.63
C ARG A 194 -16.09 8.99 2.06
N ILE A 195 -15.23 9.37 1.13
CA ILE A 195 -13.84 9.80 1.39
C ILE A 195 -13.75 11.30 1.14
N ALA A 196 -13.64 12.08 2.22
CA ALA A 196 -13.53 13.53 2.15
C ALA A 196 -12.09 14.01 1.95
N ALA A 197 -11.09 13.18 2.31
CA ALA A 197 -9.69 13.51 2.19
C ALA A 197 -9.29 13.64 0.70
N PRO A 198 -8.46 14.64 0.33
CA PRO A 198 -7.91 14.73 -1.02
C PRO A 198 -7.08 13.50 -1.37
N VAL A 199 -7.26 13.00 -2.60
CA VAL A 199 -6.59 11.79 -3.10
C VAL A 199 -5.73 12.13 -4.30
N LEU A 200 -4.49 11.64 -4.33
CA LEU A 200 -3.58 11.70 -5.46
C LEU A 200 -3.38 10.29 -6.03
N ALA A 201 -3.66 10.13 -7.33
CA ALA A 201 -3.44 8.88 -8.05
C ALA A 201 -2.10 8.89 -8.79
N MET A 202 -1.29 7.83 -8.62
CA MET A 202 0.02 7.69 -9.28
C MET A 202 0.15 6.34 -9.97
N ARG A 203 0.95 6.31 -11.07
CA ARG A 203 1.31 5.07 -11.77
C ARG A 203 2.70 5.13 -12.37
N GLY A 204 3.25 3.97 -12.72
CA GLY A 204 4.43 3.87 -13.57
C GLY A 204 4.08 4.00 -15.06
N GLY A 205 4.94 4.68 -15.82
CA GLY A 205 4.75 4.86 -17.26
C GLY A 205 4.89 3.58 -18.10
N LEU A 206 5.52 2.54 -17.53
CA LEU A 206 5.71 1.24 -18.14
C LEU A 206 4.84 0.14 -17.49
N GLY A 207 3.79 0.53 -16.76
CA GLY A 207 2.83 -0.38 -16.12
C GLY A 207 1.88 -1.02 -17.15
N PRO A 208 1.20 -2.13 -16.77
CA PRO A 208 0.20 -2.75 -17.61
C PRO A 208 -1.07 -1.88 -17.73
N ALA A 209 -1.78 -2.04 -18.86
CA ALA A 209 -2.96 -1.22 -19.21
C ALA A 209 -4.06 -1.20 -18.13
N HIS A 210 -4.24 -2.29 -17.37
CA HIS A 210 -5.25 -2.32 -16.31
C HIS A 210 -4.92 -1.37 -15.14
N HIS A 211 -3.64 -1.13 -14.81
CA HIS A 211 -3.25 -0.11 -13.83
C HIS A 211 -3.44 1.30 -14.38
N GLU A 212 -3.12 1.52 -15.66
CA GLU A 212 -3.40 2.80 -16.31
C GLU A 212 -4.90 3.13 -16.28
N HIS A 213 -5.73 2.18 -16.72
CA HIS A 213 -7.17 2.34 -16.68
C HIS A 213 -7.70 2.51 -15.24
N GLY A 214 -7.24 1.67 -14.31
CA GLY A 214 -7.65 1.73 -12.91
C GLY A 214 -7.32 3.06 -12.24
N MET A 215 -6.11 3.58 -12.45
CA MET A 215 -5.75 4.90 -11.91
C MET A 215 -6.55 6.03 -12.56
N GLY A 216 -6.88 5.92 -13.86
CA GLY A 216 -7.78 6.87 -14.54
C GLY A 216 -9.18 6.87 -13.96
N VAL A 217 -9.77 5.70 -13.70
CA VAL A 217 -11.08 5.56 -13.04
C VAL A 217 -11.05 6.17 -11.63
N LEU A 218 -10.03 5.84 -10.85
CA LEU A 218 -9.86 6.37 -9.49
C LEU A 218 -9.71 7.90 -9.51
N ALA A 219 -8.88 8.43 -10.41
CA ALA A 219 -8.71 9.87 -10.56
C ALA A 219 -10.03 10.58 -10.93
N GLY A 220 -10.85 9.96 -11.76
CA GLY A 220 -12.19 10.47 -12.08
C GLY A 220 -13.14 10.51 -10.89
N TRP A 221 -13.07 9.54 -9.99
CA TRP A 221 -13.89 9.54 -8.76
C TRP A 221 -13.51 10.66 -7.78
N PHE A 222 -12.25 11.04 -7.72
CA PHE A 222 -11.75 12.05 -6.79
C PHE A 222 -11.47 13.42 -7.42
N ASP A 223 -11.93 13.63 -8.66
CA ASP A 223 -11.69 14.87 -9.43
C ASP A 223 -10.21 15.31 -9.37
N THR A 224 -9.32 14.36 -9.61
CA THR A 224 -7.86 14.55 -9.60
C THR A 224 -7.23 14.07 -10.90
N GLN A 225 -5.94 14.34 -11.08
CA GLN A 225 -5.19 13.85 -12.23
C GLN A 225 -4.29 12.67 -11.84
N VAL A 226 -4.02 11.78 -12.81
CA VAL A 226 -3.06 10.70 -12.63
C VAL A 226 -1.65 11.23 -12.88
N VAL A 227 -0.79 11.17 -11.88
CA VAL A 227 0.64 11.45 -12.04
C VAL A 227 1.35 10.19 -12.52
N THR A 228 1.95 10.26 -13.71
CA THR A 228 2.72 9.15 -14.29
C THR A 228 4.21 9.34 -14.02
N ILE A 229 4.88 8.33 -13.44
CA ILE A 229 6.33 8.31 -13.23
C ILE A 229 6.99 7.69 -14.47
N PRO A 230 7.71 8.45 -15.31
CA PRO A 230 8.33 7.94 -16.53
C PRO A 230 9.34 6.81 -16.22
N GLY A 231 9.35 5.76 -17.04
CA GLY A 231 10.28 4.63 -16.87
C GLY A 231 9.96 3.68 -15.72
N ALA A 232 9.11 4.07 -14.78
CA ALA A 232 8.71 3.22 -13.66
C ALA A 232 7.70 2.15 -14.09
N ARG A 233 7.70 1.05 -13.32
CA ARG A 233 6.71 -0.04 -13.33
C ARG A 233 6.04 -0.12 -11.97
N HIS A 234 5.35 -1.24 -11.69
CA HIS A 234 4.63 -1.46 -10.44
C HIS A 234 5.43 -1.16 -9.16
N PHE A 235 6.71 -1.42 -9.13
CA PHE A 235 7.58 -1.10 -8.00
C PHE A 235 8.23 0.31 -8.08
N GLY A 236 7.55 1.28 -8.69
CA GLY A 236 8.02 2.68 -8.78
C GLY A 236 8.51 3.26 -7.46
N PRO A 237 7.82 3.09 -6.33
CA PRO A 237 8.28 3.60 -5.02
C PRO A 237 9.67 3.09 -4.60
N ASN A 238 10.08 1.93 -5.09
CA ASN A 238 11.41 1.35 -4.82
C ASN A 238 12.44 1.66 -5.91
N THR A 239 12.03 1.70 -7.18
CA THR A 239 12.94 1.84 -8.34
C THR A 239 13.17 3.28 -8.78
N HIS A 240 12.21 4.16 -8.51
CA HIS A 240 12.19 5.59 -8.83
C HIS A 240 11.82 6.40 -7.58
N PRO A 241 12.52 6.19 -6.45
CA PRO A 241 12.13 6.78 -5.16
C PRO A 241 12.26 8.31 -5.15
N ASP A 242 13.16 8.88 -5.94
CA ASP A 242 13.37 10.32 -5.99
C ASP A 242 12.19 11.03 -6.68
N GLU A 243 11.74 10.51 -7.82
CA GLU A 243 10.61 11.05 -8.57
C GLU A 243 9.29 10.87 -7.81
N VAL A 244 9.09 9.70 -7.19
CA VAL A 244 7.91 9.46 -6.35
C VAL A 244 7.91 10.37 -5.12
N ALA A 245 9.07 10.53 -4.45
CA ALA A 245 9.19 11.40 -3.29
C ALA A 245 8.93 12.87 -3.62
N ALA A 246 9.40 13.36 -4.78
CA ALA A 246 9.13 14.73 -5.21
C ALA A 246 7.63 14.99 -5.32
N VAL A 247 6.89 14.11 -6.02
CA VAL A 247 5.44 14.22 -6.17
C VAL A 247 4.70 14.15 -4.82
N VAL A 248 5.08 13.19 -3.96
CA VAL A 248 4.48 13.06 -2.62
C VAL A 248 4.76 14.29 -1.77
N THR A 249 5.98 14.84 -1.83
CA THR A 249 6.37 16.04 -1.09
C THR A 249 5.53 17.25 -1.51
N ASP A 250 5.41 17.51 -2.81
CA ASP A 250 4.64 18.65 -3.34
C ASP A 250 3.17 18.56 -2.93
N PHE A 251 2.59 17.37 -3.04
CA PHE A 251 1.22 17.12 -2.62
C PHE A 251 1.05 17.31 -1.10
N ALA A 252 1.92 16.70 -0.28
CA ALA A 252 1.88 16.84 1.17
C ALA A 252 1.96 18.30 1.62
N LEU A 253 2.91 19.06 1.08
CA LEU A 253 3.05 20.49 1.39
C LEU A 253 1.80 21.29 1.03
N SER A 254 1.16 20.97 -0.11
CA SER A 254 -0.09 21.64 -0.51
C SER A 254 -1.26 21.36 0.42
N VAL A 255 -1.34 20.14 0.98
CA VAL A 255 -2.38 19.72 1.93
C VAL A 255 -2.17 20.36 3.30
N PHE A 256 -0.97 20.20 3.87
CA PHE A 256 -0.70 20.69 5.23
C PHE A 256 -0.63 22.22 5.32
N ALA A 257 -0.27 22.94 4.23
CA ALA A 257 -0.32 24.40 4.20
C ALA A 257 -1.77 24.92 4.28
N ARG A 258 -2.74 24.21 3.69
CA ARG A 258 -4.17 24.59 3.76
C ARG A 258 -4.75 24.35 5.15
N ALA A 259 -4.39 23.23 5.77
CA ALA A 259 -4.86 22.88 7.12
C ALA A 259 -4.34 23.84 8.22
N GLY A 260 -3.25 24.55 8.00
CA GLY A 260 -2.71 25.56 8.93
C GLY A 260 -3.25 26.99 8.70
N ALA A 261 -4.08 27.19 7.68
CA ALA A 261 -4.66 28.48 7.35
C ALA A 261 -6.14 28.63 7.81
N ASP A 262 -6.76 27.54 8.22
CA ASP A 262 -8.12 27.46 8.82
C ASP A 262 -8.03 27.41 10.35
#